data_ccdcbd4d7f08504b8c82784af8ca9042
#
_entry.id   ccdcbd4d7f08504b8c82784af8ca9042
#
_cell.length_a   1.000
_cell.length_b   1.000
_cell.length_c   1.000
_cell.angle_alpha   90.00
_cell.angle_beta   90.00
_cell.angle_gamma   90.00
#
_symmetry.space_group_name_H-M   'P 1'
#
loop_
_entity.id
_entity.type
_entity.pdbx_description
1 polymer ?
#
loop_
_entity_poly.entity_id
_entity_poly.type
_entity_poly.pdbx_seq_one_letter_code
_entity_poly.pdbx_strand_id
1 'polypeptide(L)' 'GYDLRLMLPAAMSEQVHLTQTGADLSVRIGGFRRSITLPDSLRHHDVTSARLRDGVLTIQLRLPQKVQP' A
#
# COMPACT_ATOMS: atom_id res chain seq x y z
N GLY A 1 -0.17 14.02 -0.27
CA GLY A 1 -0.12 12.59 -0.42
C GLY A 1 1.26 12.01 -0.19
N TYR A 2 1.31 10.74 -0.08
CA TYR A 2 2.55 10.02 0.15
C TYR A 2 2.58 8.77 -0.72
N ASP A 3 3.73 8.49 -1.33
CA ASP A 3 3.91 7.31 -2.17
C ASP A 3 4.88 6.36 -1.47
N LEU A 4 4.42 5.14 -1.26
CA LEU A 4 5.23 4.07 -0.71
C LEU A 4 5.61 3.12 -1.83
N ARG A 5 6.89 2.84 -2.00
CA ARG A 5 7.37 1.94 -3.04
C ARG A 5 8.00 0.72 -2.44
N LEU A 6 7.60 -0.42 -2.96
CA LEU A 6 8.14 -1.71 -2.55
C LEU A 6 8.74 -2.41 -3.74
N MET A 7 9.98 -2.82 -3.61
CA MET A 7 10.62 -3.65 -4.64
C MET A 7 10.29 -5.10 -4.36
N LEU A 8 9.71 -5.77 -5.33
CA LEU A 8 9.35 -7.17 -5.20
C LEU A 8 10.41 -8.04 -5.83
N PRO A 9 10.62 -9.26 -5.29
CA PRO A 9 11.75 -10.09 -5.73
C PRO A 9 11.63 -10.62 -7.15
N ALA A 10 10.45 -10.63 -7.72
CA ALA A 10 10.26 -11.11 -9.06
C ALA A 10 9.17 -10.30 -9.74
N ALA A 11 9.27 -10.18 -11.07
CA ALA A 11 8.21 -9.56 -11.84
C ALA A 11 6.99 -10.46 -11.75
N MET A 12 5.96 -9.96 -11.14
CA MET A 12 4.73 -10.71 -10.97
C MET A 12 3.63 -10.04 -11.74
N SER A 13 2.93 -10.82 -12.53
CA SER A 13 1.77 -10.34 -13.26
C SER A 13 0.48 -10.67 -12.52
N GLU A 14 0.58 -11.22 -11.34
CA GLU A 14 -0.56 -11.64 -10.58
C GLU A 14 -1.24 -10.46 -9.89
N GLN A 15 -2.46 -10.69 -9.51
CA GLN A 15 -3.26 -9.67 -8.88
C GLN A 15 -2.74 -9.33 -7.50
N VAL A 16 -2.67 -8.04 -7.22
CA VAL A 16 -2.22 -7.54 -5.92
C VAL A 16 -3.42 -7.48 -4.98
N HIS A 17 -3.26 -8.06 -3.82
CA HIS A 17 -4.25 -7.96 -2.75
C HIS A 17 -3.66 -7.11 -1.64
N LEU A 18 -4.33 -6.03 -1.34
CA LEU A 18 -3.88 -5.08 -0.35
C LEU A 18 -4.95 -4.88 0.70
N THR A 19 -4.57 -5.05 1.94
CA THR A 19 -5.48 -4.87 3.08
C THR A 19 -4.88 -3.87 4.05
N GLN A 20 -5.69 -2.94 4.51
CA GLN A 20 -5.25 -1.96 5.49
C GLN A 20 -6.10 -2.10 6.75
N THR A 21 -5.42 -2.24 7.88
CA THR A 21 -6.08 -2.28 9.18
C THR A 21 -5.37 -1.30 10.09
N GLY A 22 -5.97 -0.12 10.30
CA GLY A 22 -5.30 0.93 11.05
C GLY A 22 -3.99 1.33 10.37
N ALA A 23 -2.89 1.19 11.07
CA ALA A 23 -1.57 1.52 10.53
C ALA A 23 -0.89 0.33 9.85
N ASP A 24 -1.52 -0.83 9.81
CA ASP A 24 -0.91 -2.03 9.26
C ASP A 24 -1.39 -2.28 7.84
N LEU A 25 -0.43 -2.38 6.93
CA LEU A 25 -0.69 -2.73 5.54
C LEU A 25 -0.24 -4.16 5.30
N SER A 26 -1.09 -4.94 4.69
CA SER A 26 -0.77 -6.31 4.30
C SER A 26 -0.83 -6.41 2.78
N VAL A 27 0.27 -6.81 2.17
CA VAL A 27 0.39 -6.97 0.72
C VAL A 27 0.54 -8.44 0.41
N ARG A 28 -0.28 -8.92 -0.51
CA ARG A 28 -0.20 -10.30 -0.96
C ARG A 28 -0.27 -10.36 -2.48
N ILE A 29 0.70 -11.04 -3.08
CA ILE A 29 0.76 -11.26 -4.51
C ILE A 29 1.16 -12.71 -4.72
N GLY A 30 0.24 -13.54 -5.19
CA GLY A 30 0.51 -14.96 -5.31
C GLY A 30 0.94 -15.56 -3.98
N GLY A 31 2.10 -16.18 -3.95
CA GLY A 31 2.66 -16.73 -2.71
C GLY A 31 3.46 -15.74 -1.89
N PHE A 32 3.61 -14.53 -2.37
CA PHE A 32 4.38 -13.50 -1.69
C PHE A 32 3.50 -12.74 -0.70
N ARG A 33 4.01 -12.54 0.51
CA ARG A 33 3.33 -11.79 1.55
C ARG A 33 4.27 -10.81 2.20
N ARG A 34 3.76 -9.64 2.50
CA ARG A 34 4.53 -8.66 3.25
C ARG A 34 3.60 -7.81 4.10
N SER A 35 4.03 -7.59 5.33
CA SER A 35 3.30 -6.72 6.25
C SER A 35 4.15 -5.50 6.53
N ILE A 36 3.52 -4.34 6.50
CA ILE A 36 4.19 -3.06 6.69
C ILE A 36 3.40 -2.27 7.71
N THR A 37 4.09 -1.77 8.72
CA THR A 37 3.47 -0.89 9.69
C THR A 37 3.80 0.54 9.32
N LEU A 38 2.77 1.34 9.09
CA LEU A 38 2.96 2.74 8.76
C LEU A 38 3.50 3.51 9.96
N PRO A 39 4.45 4.44 9.74
CA PRO A 39 4.90 5.30 10.82
C PRO A 39 3.77 6.19 11.33
N ASP A 40 3.96 6.76 12.50
CA ASP A 40 2.93 7.59 13.11
C ASP A 40 2.47 8.73 12.22
N SER A 41 3.37 9.28 11.42
CA SER A 41 3.03 10.36 10.50
C SER A 41 2.07 9.92 9.41
N LEU A 42 1.97 8.62 9.14
CA LEU A 42 1.14 8.09 8.07
C LEU A 42 0.00 7.22 8.56
N ARG A 43 -0.12 7.01 9.86
CA ARG A 43 -1.07 6.03 10.39
C ARG A 43 -2.52 6.37 10.08
N HIS A 44 -2.82 7.62 9.81
CA HIS A 44 -4.17 8.06 9.49
C HIS A 44 -4.41 8.20 7.99
N HIS A 45 -3.41 7.84 7.18
CA HIS A 45 -3.56 7.88 5.73
C HIS A 45 -4.26 6.63 5.24
N ASP A 46 -5.05 6.78 4.19
CA ASP A 46 -5.72 5.67 3.53
C ASP A 46 -5.03 5.37 2.21
N VAL A 47 -5.03 4.10 1.85
CA VAL A 47 -4.55 3.69 0.54
C VAL A 47 -5.58 4.10 -0.49
N THR A 48 -5.16 4.91 -1.46
CA THR A 48 -6.04 5.35 -2.53
C THR A 48 -5.80 4.60 -3.83
N SER A 49 -4.58 4.11 -4.04
CA SER A 49 -4.30 3.29 -5.21
C SER A 49 -3.02 2.49 -4.98
N ALA A 50 -2.88 1.43 -5.74
CA ALA A 50 -1.68 0.61 -5.74
C ALA A 50 -1.44 0.14 -7.17
N ARG A 51 -0.18 0.24 -7.62
CA ARG A 51 0.21 -0.18 -8.96
C ARG A 51 1.47 -1.01 -8.90
N LEU A 52 1.47 -2.10 -9.63
CA LEU A 52 2.65 -2.93 -9.80
C LEU A 52 3.17 -2.74 -11.21
N ARG A 53 4.42 -2.30 -11.32
CA ARG A 53 5.07 -2.09 -12.61
C ARG A 53 6.55 -2.41 -12.47
N ASP A 54 7.04 -3.26 -13.36
CA ASP A 54 8.47 -3.61 -13.43
C ASP A 54 9.03 -4.06 -12.08
N GLY A 55 8.24 -4.85 -11.34
CA GLY A 55 8.68 -5.36 -10.06
C GLY A 55 8.61 -4.36 -8.93
N VAL A 56 8.08 -3.17 -9.17
CA VAL A 56 7.94 -2.14 -8.13
C VAL A 56 6.46 -1.90 -7.88
N LEU A 57 6.07 -2.09 -6.63
CA LEU A 57 4.72 -1.80 -6.19
C LEU A 57 4.69 -0.40 -5.60
N THR A 58 3.89 0.49 -6.19
CA THR A 58 3.72 1.85 -5.71
C THR A 58 2.35 1.97 -5.07
N ILE A 59 2.33 2.34 -3.81
CA ILE A 59 1.12 2.49 -3.03
C ILE A 59 0.95 3.97 -2.72
N GLN A 60 -0.18 4.54 -3.12
CA GLN A 60 -0.47 5.93 -2.84
C GLN A 60 -1.32 6.03 -1.58
N LEU A 61 -0.86 6.87 -0.67
CA LEU A 61 -1.52 7.10 0.61
C LEU A 61 -1.93 8.57 0.70
N ARG A 62 -3.14 8.81 1.17
CA ARG A 62 -3.64 10.16 1.36
C ARG A 62 -4.43 10.26 2.65
N LEU A 63 -4.38 11.43 3.26
CA LEU A 63 -5.27 11.70 4.38
C LEU A 63 -6.70 11.71 3.90
N PRO A 64 -7.62 11.08 4.65
CA PRO A 64 -9.00 11.12 4.27
C PRO A 64 -9.49 12.57 4.29
N GLN A 65 -10.18 12.94 3.23
CA GLN A 65 -10.81 14.24 3.18
C GLN A 65 -12.09 14.18 3.98
N LYS A 66 -12.11 14.88 5.07
CA LYS A 66 -13.31 15.00 5.85
C LYS A 66 -14.12 16.17 5.33
N VAL A 67 -15.34 15.89 4.96
CA VAL A 67 -16.25 16.95 4.64
C VAL A 67 -16.67 17.56 5.96
N GLN A 68 -16.33 18.79 6.16
CA GLN A 68 -16.71 19.48 7.37
C GLN A 68 -18.14 20.01 7.21
N PRO A 69 -18.99 19.78 8.19
CA PRO A 69 -20.34 20.31 8.14
C PRO A 69 -20.39 21.82 8.20
#